data_e149f24a970edfa6a11c8462ac72e2ae
#
_entry.id   e149f24a970edfa6a11c8462ac72e2ae
#
_cell.length_a   1.000
_cell.length_b   1.000
_cell.length_c   1.000
_cell.angle_alpha   90.00
_cell.angle_beta   90.00
_cell.angle_gamma   90.00
#
_symmetry.space_group_name_H-M   'P 1'
#
loop_
_entity.id
_entity.type
_entity.pdbx_description
1 polymer ?
#
loop_
_entity_poly.entity_id
_entity_poly.type
_entity_poly.pdbx_seq_one_letter_code
_entity_poly.pdbx_strand_id
1 'polypeptide(L)'
;MRSEREKITGKVAAATLRLNANRHELLPDEDTCYLLLVSEGSVTLESGDQSVLVNPGSAVLLGPGGCSFLQTGSAVPQIVGCYFPLGMLHELKTTAGRDFSRLFAPGERTVLYAPVQWTSRIRTLLEMMSSAMDEQDYPGPLYLLLILHYVEQECFAESSAVARPRNETVEQICAYLAANYRQKFSLTEVAAQFYLSPYYLSRLFRRVTGQSIVDYINNRRIEAAQKLLETTELSIGTVAEQTGFASAAHFRRVFREVMGTGPLQYRKGHKK
;
A
#
# COMPACT_ATOMS: atom_id res chain seq x y z
N MET A 1 -26.33 -1.45 3.78
CA MET A 1 -25.07 -2.16 4.07
C MET A 1 -25.22 -3.52 4.75
N ARG A 2 -26.36 -3.89 5.31
CA ARG A 2 -26.60 -5.25 5.85
C ARG A 2 -27.02 -6.29 4.79
N SER A 3 -27.53 -5.87 3.63
CA SER A 3 -28.08 -6.80 2.62
C SER A 3 -27.07 -7.45 1.69
N GLU A 4 -25.83 -6.93 1.58
CA GLU A 4 -24.77 -7.57 0.78
C GLU A 4 -23.99 -8.64 1.57
N ARG A 5 -24.05 -8.61 2.90
CA ARG A 5 -23.35 -9.59 3.76
C ARG A 5 -23.96 -10.99 3.76
N GLU A 6 -25.26 -11.11 3.51
CA GLU A 6 -25.96 -12.40 3.58
C GLU A 6 -25.72 -13.33 2.37
N LYS A 7 -25.12 -12.83 1.27
CA LYS A 7 -24.82 -13.64 0.08
C LYS A 7 -23.39 -14.20 0.00
N ILE A 8 -22.54 -13.92 0.99
CA ILE A 8 -21.08 -14.02 0.86
C ILE A 8 -20.48 -15.24 1.59
N THR A 9 -21.25 -15.96 2.38
CA THR A 9 -20.76 -17.16 3.06
C THR A 9 -20.35 -18.25 2.07
N GLY A 10 -19.05 -18.44 1.92
CA GLY A 10 -18.46 -19.57 1.20
C GLY A 10 -18.01 -19.31 -0.25
N LYS A 11 -18.04 -18.09 -0.76
CA LYS A 11 -17.65 -17.80 -2.15
C LYS A 11 -16.56 -16.73 -2.24
N VAL A 12 -15.70 -16.86 -3.25
CA VAL A 12 -14.81 -15.78 -3.68
C VAL A 12 -15.65 -14.66 -4.28
N ALA A 13 -15.42 -13.42 -3.89
CA ALA A 13 -16.13 -12.30 -4.49
C ALA A 13 -15.17 -11.09 -4.71
N ALA A 14 -15.36 -10.41 -5.85
CA ALA A 14 -14.69 -9.16 -6.13
C ALA A 14 -15.51 -7.99 -5.59
N ALA A 15 -14.84 -6.94 -5.16
CA ALA A 15 -15.48 -5.72 -4.70
C ALA A 15 -14.67 -4.48 -5.07
N THR A 16 -15.37 -3.40 -5.38
CA THR A 16 -14.78 -2.07 -5.49
C THR A 16 -15.25 -1.25 -4.31
N LEU A 17 -14.31 -0.83 -3.47
CA LEU A 17 -14.56 -0.01 -2.31
C LEU A 17 -14.18 1.45 -2.62
N ARG A 18 -15.14 2.36 -2.47
CA ARG A 18 -14.88 3.80 -2.43
C ARG A 18 -15.01 4.26 -0.98
N LEU A 19 -13.91 4.71 -0.42
CA LEU A 19 -13.90 5.13 0.98
C LEU A 19 -14.47 6.55 1.08
N ASN A 20 -15.77 6.67 1.24
CA ASN A 20 -16.46 7.96 1.37
C ASN A 20 -16.42 8.53 2.80
N ALA A 21 -15.83 7.83 3.75
CA ALA A 21 -15.67 8.21 5.14
C ALA A 21 -14.19 8.33 5.51
N ASN A 22 -13.88 9.19 6.45
CA ASN A 22 -12.51 9.37 6.96
C ASN A 22 -11.91 8.06 7.51
N ARG A 23 -12.76 7.14 7.94
CA ARG A 23 -12.36 5.83 8.45
C ARG A 23 -13.30 4.76 7.92
N HIS A 24 -12.75 3.68 7.40
CA HIS A 24 -13.49 2.50 6.98
C HIS A 24 -12.92 1.28 7.72
N GLU A 25 -13.77 0.55 8.41
CA GLU A 25 -13.38 -0.64 9.15
C GLU A 25 -13.77 -1.89 8.37
N LEU A 26 -12.79 -2.73 8.10
CA LEU A 26 -13.04 -4.13 7.79
C LEU A 26 -13.16 -4.84 9.13
N LEU A 27 -14.39 -5.21 9.47
CA LEU A 27 -14.67 -5.88 10.74
C LEU A 27 -13.87 -7.19 10.83
N PRO A 28 -13.44 -7.56 12.03
CA PRO A 28 -12.81 -8.84 12.26
C PRO A 28 -13.74 -9.95 11.79
N ASP A 29 -13.24 -10.76 10.88
CA ASP A 29 -13.87 -11.99 10.44
C ASP A 29 -12.80 -13.07 10.54
N GLU A 30 -13.06 -14.08 11.34
CA GLU A 30 -12.08 -15.12 11.68
C GLU A 30 -11.77 -16.04 10.49
N ASP A 31 -12.54 -15.94 9.41
CA ASP A 31 -12.41 -16.83 8.25
C ASP A 31 -12.22 -16.10 6.91
N THR A 32 -12.22 -14.77 6.89
CA THR A 32 -12.12 -14.04 5.61
C THR A 32 -10.74 -13.48 5.35
N CYS A 33 -10.21 -13.82 4.17
CA CYS A 33 -9.00 -13.24 3.59
C CYS A 33 -9.35 -12.16 2.57
N TYR A 34 -8.49 -11.15 2.46
CA TYR A 34 -8.63 -10.04 1.52
C TYR A 34 -7.37 -9.85 0.68
N LEU A 35 -7.57 -9.63 -0.62
CA LEU A 35 -6.56 -9.11 -1.52
C LEU A 35 -7.09 -7.79 -2.07
N LEU A 36 -6.44 -6.69 -1.74
CA LEU A 36 -6.90 -5.33 -2.04
C LEU A 36 -5.83 -4.60 -2.84
N LEU A 37 -6.24 -3.87 -3.88
CA LEU A 37 -5.39 -3.02 -4.69
C LEU A 37 -5.86 -1.58 -4.56
N VAL A 38 -5.02 -0.71 -4.04
CA VAL A 38 -5.30 0.73 -4.01
C VAL A 38 -5.09 1.29 -5.40
N SER A 39 -6.17 1.70 -6.06
CA SER A 39 -6.14 2.20 -7.44
C SER A 39 -5.99 3.72 -7.52
N GLU A 40 -6.62 4.44 -6.60
CA GLU A 40 -6.57 5.90 -6.51
C GLU A 40 -6.54 6.34 -5.06
N GLY A 41 -5.98 7.54 -4.81
CA GLY A 41 -5.81 8.08 -3.46
C GLY A 41 -4.83 7.26 -2.62
N SER A 42 -4.54 7.73 -1.41
CA SER A 42 -3.71 7.00 -0.44
C SER A 42 -4.52 6.69 0.80
N VAL A 43 -4.23 5.57 1.42
CA VAL A 43 -4.89 5.15 2.66
C VAL A 43 -3.85 4.78 3.70
N THR A 44 -4.15 5.03 4.95
CA THR A 44 -3.41 4.46 6.07
C THR A 44 -4.13 3.21 6.55
N LEU A 45 -3.44 2.10 6.51
CA LEU A 45 -3.91 0.83 7.05
C LEU A 45 -3.48 0.75 8.52
N GLU A 46 -4.45 0.65 9.40
CA GLU A 46 -4.22 0.46 10.84
C GLU A 46 -4.67 -0.93 11.28
N SER A 47 -3.89 -1.56 12.13
CA SER A 47 -4.32 -2.77 12.83
C SER A 47 -3.46 -2.95 14.08
N GLY A 48 -4.10 -3.01 15.23
CA GLY A 48 -3.40 -2.87 16.51
C GLY A 48 -2.59 -1.57 16.58
N ASP A 49 -1.39 -1.65 17.11
CA ASP A 49 -0.49 -0.48 17.28
C ASP A 49 0.31 -0.11 16.02
N GLN A 50 0.08 -0.80 14.90
CA GLN A 50 0.83 -0.54 13.67
C GLN A 50 -0.02 0.22 12.66
N SER A 51 0.58 1.20 12.02
CA SER A 51 -0.01 1.93 10.91
C SER A 51 0.94 1.98 9.72
N VAL A 52 0.41 1.76 8.52
CA VAL A 52 1.18 1.75 7.27
C VAL A 52 0.46 2.57 6.22
N LEU A 53 1.17 3.53 5.61
CA LEU A 53 0.66 4.29 4.47
C LEU A 53 0.72 3.43 3.21
N VAL A 54 -0.41 3.27 2.56
CA VAL A 54 -0.57 2.50 1.32
C VAL A 54 -0.93 3.47 0.19
N ASN A 55 -0.06 3.53 -0.79
CA ASN A 55 -0.17 4.43 -1.94
C ASN A 55 -0.83 3.74 -3.15
N PRO A 56 -1.35 4.49 -4.13
CA PRO A 56 -1.85 3.92 -5.38
C PRO A 56 -0.83 3.01 -6.06
N GLY A 57 -1.30 1.90 -6.60
CA GLY A 57 -0.46 0.86 -7.19
C GLY A 57 0.07 -0.18 -6.21
N SER A 58 -0.27 -0.06 -4.92
CA SER A 58 0.07 -1.07 -3.91
C SER A 58 -1.05 -2.08 -3.74
N ALA A 59 -0.69 -3.34 -3.53
CA ALA A 59 -1.60 -4.39 -3.12
C ALA A 59 -1.43 -4.71 -1.64
N VAL A 60 -2.53 -5.03 -0.98
CA VAL A 60 -2.57 -5.41 0.44
C VAL A 60 -3.15 -6.81 0.53
N LEU A 61 -2.43 -7.71 1.16
CA LEU A 61 -2.91 -9.03 1.53
C LEU A 61 -3.20 -9.04 3.03
N LEU A 62 -4.39 -9.44 3.38
CA LEU A 62 -4.84 -9.54 4.76
C LEU A 62 -5.33 -10.96 5.01
N GLY A 63 -4.75 -11.61 6.01
CA GLY A 63 -5.29 -12.83 6.58
C GLY A 63 -6.52 -12.54 7.44
N PRO A 64 -7.11 -13.57 8.05
CA PRO A 64 -8.20 -13.41 8.99
C PRO A 64 -7.87 -12.45 10.11
N GLY A 65 -8.80 -11.57 10.43
CA GLY A 65 -8.64 -10.51 11.42
C GLY A 65 -9.20 -9.18 10.91
N GLY A 66 -9.25 -8.20 11.75
CA GLY A 66 -9.78 -6.87 11.42
C GLY A 66 -8.66 -5.87 11.11
N CYS A 67 -8.98 -4.91 10.28
CA CYS A 67 -8.15 -3.73 10.08
C CYS A 67 -9.02 -2.50 9.81
N SER A 68 -8.46 -1.32 10.01
CA SER A 68 -9.08 -0.07 9.63
C SER A 68 -8.32 0.59 8.50
N PHE A 69 -9.04 1.16 7.54
CA PHE A 69 -8.49 2.06 6.55
C PHE A 69 -8.86 3.48 6.91
N LEU A 70 -7.87 4.33 7.06
CA LEU A 70 -8.05 5.77 7.22
C LEU A 70 -7.78 6.45 5.87
N GLN A 71 -8.72 7.27 5.43
CA GLN A 71 -8.47 8.11 4.27
C GLN A 71 -7.37 9.10 4.58
N THR A 72 -6.28 9.03 3.82
CA THR A 72 -5.17 9.95 3.92
C THR A 72 -5.23 10.90 2.74
N GLY A 73 -5.95 12.01 2.92
CA GLY A 73 -5.99 13.02 1.88
C GLY A 73 -7.39 13.44 1.43
N SER A 74 -7.48 14.40 0.47
CA SER A 74 -8.74 14.90 -0.08
C SER A 74 -9.27 14.06 -1.25
N ALA A 75 -8.42 13.27 -1.90
CA ALA A 75 -8.86 12.35 -2.94
C ALA A 75 -9.59 11.16 -2.29
N VAL A 76 -10.78 10.87 -2.77
CA VAL A 76 -11.54 9.69 -2.33
C VAL A 76 -10.79 8.44 -2.79
N PRO A 77 -10.26 7.62 -1.87
CA PRO A 77 -9.52 6.44 -2.27
C PRO A 77 -10.43 5.42 -2.96
N GLN A 78 -9.93 4.83 -4.03
CA GLN A 78 -10.54 3.69 -4.67
C GLN A 78 -9.71 2.44 -4.40
N ILE A 79 -10.34 1.43 -3.86
CA ILE A 79 -9.75 0.12 -3.60
C ILE A 79 -10.53 -0.91 -4.39
N VAL A 80 -9.84 -1.65 -5.24
CA VAL A 80 -10.39 -2.81 -5.96
C VAL A 80 -9.83 -4.06 -5.33
N GLY A 81 -10.63 -5.07 -5.11
CA GLY A 81 -10.08 -6.27 -4.49
C GLY A 81 -11.03 -7.46 -4.56
N CYS A 82 -10.61 -8.53 -3.96
CA CYS A 82 -11.44 -9.69 -3.69
C CYS A 82 -11.28 -10.14 -2.24
N TYR A 83 -12.30 -10.83 -1.78
CA TYR A 83 -12.31 -11.49 -0.48
C TYR A 83 -12.81 -12.93 -0.66
N PHE A 84 -12.33 -13.80 0.18
CA PHE A 84 -12.61 -15.23 0.10
C PHE A 84 -12.39 -15.88 1.46
N PRO A 85 -13.08 -17.01 1.75
CA PRO A 85 -12.88 -17.73 3.00
C PRO A 85 -11.48 -18.38 3.04
N LEU A 86 -10.88 -18.44 4.21
CA LEU A 86 -9.57 -19.07 4.43
C LEU A 86 -9.54 -20.54 3.92
N GLY A 87 -10.66 -21.25 4.09
CA GLY A 87 -10.82 -22.64 3.60
C GLY A 87 -10.60 -22.77 2.09
N MET A 88 -10.85 -21.72 1.30
CA MET A 88 -10.59 -21.71 -0.15
C MET A 88 -9.11 -21.93 -0.47
N LEU A 89 -8.19 -21.48 0.37
CA LEU A 89 -6.75 -21.73 0.18
C LEU A 89 -6.42 -23.23 0.26
N HIS A 90 -7.13 -23.95 1.13
CA HIS A 90 -6.98 -25.39 1.23
C HIS A 90 -7.53 -26.12 -0.02
N GLU A 91 -8.66 -25.66 -0.53
CA GLU A 91 -9.23 -26.19 -1.79
C GLU A 91 -8.28 -25.95 -2.96
N LEU A 92 -7.74 -24.75 -3.09
CA LEU A 92 -6.74 -24.41 -4.12
C LEU A 92 -5.45 -25.23 -3.98
N LYS A 93 -5.01 -25.49 -2.75
CA LYS A 93 -3.86 -26.38 -2.50
C LYS A 93 -4.12 -27.79 -3.02
N THR A 94 -5.29 -28.32 -2.76
CA THR A 94 -5.69 -29.67 -3.20
C THR A 94 -5.85 -29.75 -4.71
N THR A 95 -6.44 -28.72 -5.33
CA THR A 95 -6.77 -28.70 -6.77
C THR A 95 -5.56 -28.32 -7.63
N ALA A 96 -4.80 -27.29 -7.22
CA ALA A 96 -3.69 -26.74 -7.99
C ALA A 96 -2.30 -27.19 -7.51
N GLY A 97 -2.21 -27.93 -6.40
CA GLY A 97 -0.96 -28.39 -5.81
C GLY A 97 -0.09 -27.26 -5.23
N ARG A 98 -0.66 -26.06 -5.00
CA ARG A 98 0.06 -24.88 -4.51
C ARG A 98 -0.50 -24.39 -3.18
N ASP A 99 0.38 -24.13 -2.24
CA ASP A 99 0.03 -23.64 -0.90
C ASP A 99 0.24 -22.14 -0.79
N PHE A 100 -0.86 -21.40 -0.80
CA PHE A 100 -0.86 -19.95 -0.63
C PHE A 100 -1.16 -19.51 0.81
N SER A 101 -1.37 -20.42 1.75
CA SER A 101 -1.79 -20.13 3.13
C SER A 101 -0.80 -19.21 3.86
N ARG A 102 0.50 -19.32 3.53
CA ARG A 102 1.55 -18.44 4.06
C ARG A 102 1.37 -16.95 3.75
N LEU A 103 0.59 -16.61 2.70
CA LEU A 103 0.34 -15.24 2.28
C LEU A 103 -0.74 -14.56 3.15
N PHE A 104 -1.52 -15.36 3.87
CA PHE A 104 -2.71 -14.93 4.61
C PHE A 104 -2.70 -15.48 6.04
N ALA A 105 -1.54 -15.58 6.66
CA ALA A 105 -1.46 -16.04 8.05
C ALA A 105 -2.27 -15.10 8.98
N PRO A 106 -2.99 -15.65 9.97
CA PRO A 106 -3.80 -14.84 10.88
C PRO A 106 -3.00 -13.74 11.55
N GLY A 107 -3.52 -12.51 11.51
CA GLY A 107 -2.87 -11.33 12.06
C GLY A 107 -1.71 -10.77 11.22
N GLU A 108 -1.30 -11.47 10.15
CA GLU A 108 -0.28 -10.94 9.25
C GLU A 108 -0.89 -10.06 8.16
N ARG A 109 -0.14 -9.05 7.78
CA ARG A 109 -0.44 -8.10 6.72
C ARG A 109 0.76 -7.96 5.83
N THR A 110 0.54 -8.10 4.57
CA THR A 110 1.58 -7.88 3.60
C THR A 110 1.17 -6.76 2.67
N VAL A 111 1.90 -5.65 2.71
CA VAL A 111 1.76 -4.59 1.71
C VAL A 111 2.78 -4.85 0.62
N LEU A 112 2.28 -5.06 -0.59
CA LEU A 112 3.08 -5.35 -1.76
C LEU A 112 3.16 -4.11 -2.64
N TYR A 113 4.35 -3.63 -2.85
CA TYR A 113 4.63 -2.55 -3.81
C TYR A 113 5.01 -3.20 -5.14
N ALA A 114 4.05 -3.24 -6.04
CA ALA A 114 4.19 -4.00 -7.27
C ALA A 114 4.51 -3.12 -8.49
N PRO A 115 5.22 -3.64 -9.49
CA PRO A 115 5.41 -2.96 -10.77
C PRO A 115 4.07 -2.62 -11.44
N VAL A 116 4.00 -1.50 -12.15
CA VAL A 116 2.75 -1.04 -12.83
C VAL A 116 2.14 -2.12 -13.74
N GLN A 117 2.97 -2.89 -14.43
CA GLN A 117 2.50 -3.98 -15.29
C GLN A 117 1.77 -5.09 -14.51
N TRP A 118 2.26 -5.40 -13.31
CA TRP A 118 1.66 -6.38 -12.43
C TRP A 118 0.32 -5.88 -11.87
N THR A 119 0.28 -4.65 -11.37
CA THR A 119 -0.96 -4.05 -10.84
C THR A 119 -2.04 -3.96 -11.92
N SER A 120 -1.67 -3.69 -13.17
CA SER A 120 -2.61 -3.69 -14.30
C SER A 120 -3.20 -5.08 -14.55
N ARG A 121 -2.38 -6.13 -14.53
CA ARG A 121 -2.86 -7.52 -14.71
C ARG A 121 -3.82 -7.93 -13.60
N ILE A 122 -3.46 -7.68 -12.34
CA ILE A 122 -4.33 -7.99 -11.20
C ILE A 122 -5.64 -7.21 -11.27
N ARG A 123 -5.59 -5.93 -11.62
CA ARG A 123 -6.79 -5.11 -11.83
C ARG A 123 -7.71 -5.73 -12.87
N THR A 124 -7.18 -6.08 -14.06
CA THR A 124 -7.97 -6.72 -15.12
C THR A 124 -8.62 -8.02 -14.63
N LEU A 125 -7.89 -8.86 -13.90
CA LEU A 125 -8.46 -10.10 -13.35
C LEU A 125 -9.56 -9.83 -12.31
N LEU A 126 -9.39 -8.82 -11.47
CA LEU A 126 -10.41 -8.41 -10.50
C LEU A 126 -11.67 -7.83 -11.20
N GLU A 127 -11.50 -7.07 -12.26
CA GLU A 127 -12.59 -6.54 -13.08
C GLU A 127 -13.34 -7.67 -13.79
N MET A 128 -12.63 -8.64 -14.38
CA MET A 128 -13.23 -9.83 -14.99
C MET A 128 -13.97 -10.68 -13.93
N MET A 129 -13.37 -10.89 -12.77
CA MET A 129 -14.02 -11.57 -11.64
C MET A 129 -15.32 -10.86 -11.23
N SER A 130 -15.28 -9.53 -11.12
CA SER A 130 -16.46 -8.72 -10.76
C SER A 130 -17.57 -8.82 -11.81
N SER A 131 -17.21 -8.80 -13.10
CA SER A 131 -18.18 -8.90 -14.19
C SER A 131 -18.83 -10.28 -14.29
N ALA A 132 -18.12 -11.32 -13.89
CA ALA A 132 -18.62 -12.70 -13.94
C ALA A 132 -19.44 -13.12 -12.70
N MET A 133 -19.57 -12.28 -11.67
CA MET A 133 -20.21 -12.66 -10.39
C MET A 133 -21.66 -13.12 -10.52
N ASP A 134 -22.37 -12.65 -11.54
CA ASP A 134 -23.77 -12.99 -11.80
C ASP A 134 -23.95 -14.18 -12.76
N GLU A 135 -22.84 -14.77 -13.23
CA GLU A 135 -22.88 -15.92 -14.12
C GLU A 135 -23.27 -17.20 -13.35
N GLN A 136 -24.02 -18.08 -14.01
CA GLN A 136 -24.52 -19.32 -13.41
C GLN A 136 -23.37 -20.24 -12.96
N ASP A 137 -22.28 -20.27 -13.73
CA ASP A 137 -21.06 -21.03 -13.44
C ASP A 137 -19.90 -20.07 -13.08
N TYR A 138 -20.08 -19.32 -12.00
CA TYR A 138 -19.12 -18.30 -11.57
C TYR A 138 -17.71 -18.85 -11.38
N PRO A 139 -16.71 -18.42 -12.20
CA PRO A 139 -15.35 -18.94 -12.18
C PRO A 139 -14.44 -18.26 -11.14
N GLY A 140 -14.99 -17.72 -10.06
CA GLY A 140 -14.28 -16.97 -9.02
C GLY A 140 -13.03 -17.66 -8.48
N PRO A 141 -13.07 -18.96 -8.14
CA PRO A 141 -11.89 -19.68 -7.68
C PRO A 141 -10.75 -19.73 -8.70
N LEU A 142 -11.07 -19.77 -10.00
CA LEU A 142 -10.05 -19.76 -11.07
C LEU A 142 -9.40 -18.38 -11.19
N TYR A 143 -10.17 -17.32 -11.13
CA TYR A 143 -9.62 -15.96 -11.08
C TYR A 143 -8.73 -15.76 -9.85
N LEU A 144 -9.18 -16.21 -8.67
CA LEU A 144 -8.39 -16.15 -7.45
C LEU A 144 -7.06 -16.93 -7.60
N LEU A 145 -7.10 -18.13 -8.15
CA LEU A 145 -5.90 -18.92 -8.41
C LEU A 145 -4.90 -18.19 -9.31
N LEU A 146 -5.39 -17.57 -10.40
CA LEU A 146 -4.54 -16.78 -11.30
C LEU A 146 -3.96 -15.56 -10.59
N ILE A 147 -4.76 -14.84 -9.81
CA ILE A 147 -4.32 -13.67 -9.05
C ILE A 147 -3.23 -14.08 -8.04
N LEU A 148 -3.48 -15.13 -7.24
CA LEU A 148 -2.52 -15.64 -6.26
C LEU A 148 -1.24 -16.18 -6.91
N HIS A 149 -1.35 -16.80 -8.08
CA HIS A 149 -0.20 -17.22 -8.85
C HIS A 149 0.68 -16.03 -9.28
N TYR A 150 0.09 -14.95 -9.79
CA TYR A 150 0.83 -13.74 -10.12
C TYR A 150 1.41 -13.07 -8.87
N VAL A 151 0.66 -13.01 -7.78
CA VAL A 151 1.16 -12.51 -6.49
C VAL A 151 2.38 -13.31 -6.04
N GLU A 152 2.31 -14.63 -6.11
CA GLU A 152 3.44 -15.48 -5.73
C GLU A 152 4.65 -15.30 -6.66
N GLN A 153 4.44 -15.30 -7.97
CA GLN A 153 5.54 -15.16 -8.92
C GLN A 153 6.23 -13.81 -8.87
N GLU A 154 5.48 -12.73 -8.87
CA GLU A 154 6.05 -11.38 -8.99
C GLU A 154 6.54 -10.82 -7.64
N CYS A 155 5.90 -11.24 -6.54
CA CYS A 155 6.23 -10.73 -5.21
C CYS A 155 7.16 -11.67 -4.44
N PHE A 156 7.18 -12.96 -4.79
CA PHE A 156 7.91 -14.02 -4.09
C PHE A 156 8.79 -14.87 -5.02
N ALA A 157 8.90 -14.57 -6.32
CA ALA A 157 9.79 -15.28 -7.24
C ALA A 157 11.25 -15.25 -6.79
N GLU A 158 11.61 -14.29 -5.93
CA GLU A 158 12.89 -14.26 -5.22
C GLU A 158 12.84 -14.97 -3.85
N SER A 159 11.67 -15.51 -3.44
CA SER A 159 11.43 -16.14 -2.12
C SER A 159 11.56 -17.65 -2.08
N SER A 160 11.92 -18.29 -3.19
CA SER A 160 12.30 -19.71 -3.12
C SER A 160 13.73 -19.94 -2.63
N ALA A 161 14.42 -18.89 -2.24
CA ALA A 161 15.66 -18.95 -1.50
C ALA A 161 15.62 -17.92 -0.38
N VAL A 162 15.37 -18.40 0.87
CA VAL A 162 15.66 -17.66 2.11
C VAL A 162 14.95 -16.32 2.27
N ALA A 163 14.24 -16.15 3.40
CA ALA A 163 13.78 -14.88 4.00
C ALA A 163 14.10 -13.64 3.16
N ARG A 164 13.07 -12.79 2.80
CA ARG A 164 13.30 -11.54 2.03
C ARG A 164 14.80 -11.27 1.96
N PRO A 165 15.47 -11.21 0.84
CA PRO A 165 16.77 -10.63 0.91
C PRO A 165 16.51 -9.26 1.53
N ARG A 166 16.81 -9.11 2.81
CA ARG A 166 17.13 -7.81 3.34
C ARG A 166 18.12 -7.33 2.31
N ASN A 167 17.65 -6.52 1.35
CA ASN A 167 18.62 -5.89 0.50
C ASN A 167 19.27 -4.88 1.43
N GLU A 168 20.28 -5.41 2.15
CA GLU A 168 20.99 -4.70 3.19
C GLU A 168 21.43 -3.34 2.66
N THR A 169 21.73 -3.30 1.38
CA THR A 169 22.02 -2.07 0.66
C THR A 169 20.81 -1.13 0.62
N VAL A 170 19.60 -1.62 0.32
CA VAL A 170 18.39 -0.76 0.28
C VAL A 170 17.97 -0.37 1.69
N GLU A 171 18.12 -1.23 2.70
CA GLU A 171 17.88 -0.87 4.10
C GLU A 171 18.86 0.23 4.56
N GLN A 172 20.13 0.10 4.22
CA GLN A 172 21.12 1.14 4.48
C GLN A 172 20.82 2.45 3.76
N ILE A 173 20.36 2.38 2.49
CA ILE A 173 19.91 3.55 1.72
C ILE A 173 18.70 4.19 2.41
N CYS A 174 17.70 3.41 2.80
CA CYS A 174 16.52 3.93 3.51
C CYS A 174 16.91 4.59 4.84
N ALA A 175 17.78 3.98 5.62
CA ALA A 175 18.29 4.55 6.87
C ALA A 175 19.06 5.86 6.61
N TYR A 176 19.92 5.88 5.60
CA TYR A 176 20.65 7.08 5.19
C TYR A 176 19.71 8.22 4.78
N LEU A 177 18.73 7.92 3.93
CA LEU A 177 17.75 8.90 3.48
C LEU A 177 16.87 9.39 4.64
N ALA A 178 16.46 8.50 5.55
CA ALA A 178 15.68 8.85 6.73
C ALA A 178 16.47 9.73 7.72
N ALA A 179 17.76 9.53 7.86
CA ALA A 179 18.63 10.37 8.70
C ALA A 179 18.90 11.75 8.08
N ASN A 180 18.90 11.83 6.75
CA ASN A 180 19.35 13.02 6.02
C ASN A 180 18.24 13.71 5.19
N TYR A 181 16.95 13.36 5.35
CA TYR A 181 15.84 13.83 4.50
C TYR A 181 15.74 15.35 4.34
N ARG A 182 16.29 16.12 5.30
CA ARG A 182 16.27 17.58 5.25
C ARG A 182 17.25 18.18 4.24
N GLN A 183 18.26 17.41 3.83
CA GLN A 183 19.28 17.87 2.89
C GLN A 183 18.74 17.83 1.45
N LYS A 184 19.41 18.56 0.56
CA LYS A 184 19.18 18.39 -0.89
C LYS A 184 19.87 17.11 -1.33
N PHE A 185 19.15 16.31 -2.07
CA PHE A 185 19.68 15.09 -2.68
C PHE A 185 19.65 15.17 -4.18
N SER A 186 20.71 14.66 -4.80
CA SER A 186 20.67 14.18 -6.18
C SER A 186 20.74 12.64 -6.18
N LEU A 187 20.08 12.02 -7.14
CA LEU A 187 20.15 10.55 -7.31
C LEU A 187 21.60 10.09 -7.50
N THR A 188 22.41 10.93 -8.16
CA THR A 188 23.83 10.66 -8.41
C THR A 188 24.65 10.62 -7.12
N GLU A 189 24.41 11.56 -6.21
CA GLU A 189 25.11 11.60 -4.91
C GLU A 189 24.76 10.39 -4.05
N VAL A 190 23.46 10.05 -3.98
CA VAL A 190 23.03 8.84 -3.24
C VAL A 190 23.63 7.58 -3.87
N ALA A 191 23.65 7.48 -5.19
CA ALA A 191 24.24 6.33 -5.87
C ALA A 191 25.75 6.20 -5.61
N ALA A 192 26.47 7.31 -5.66
CA ALA A 192 27.91 7.35 -5.36
C ALA A 192 28.21 6.93 -3.92
N GLN A 193 27.39 7.35 -2.94
CA GLN A 193 27.52 6.99 -1.53
C GLN A 193 27.48 5.47 -1.30
N PHE A 194 26.73 4.73 -2.13
CA PHE A 194 26.56 3.28 -2.03
C PHE A 194 27.25 2.50 -3.15
N TYR A 195 28.17 3.14 -3.89
CA TYR A 195 28.92 2.54 -5.00
C TYR A 195 28.06 1.93 -6.10
N LEU A 196 26.90 2.56 -6.35
CA LEU A 196 25.93 2.14 -7.36
C LEU A 196 25.88 3.12 -8.53
N SER A 197 25.46 2.66 -9.70
CA SER A 197 25.05 3.59 -10.76
C SER A 197 23.68 4.18 -10.46
N PRO A 198 23.40 5.45 -10.82
CA PRO A 198 22.09 6.07 -10.59
C PRO A 198 20.93 5.27 -11.19
N TYR A 199 21.13 4.69 -12.37
CA TYR A 199 20.15 3.85 -13.04
C TYR A 199 19.85 2.55 -12.24
N TYR A 200 20.90 1.86 -11.80
CA TYR A 200 20.76 0.66 -11.00
C TYR A 200 20.09 0.95 -9.66
N LEU A 201 20.54 2.00 -8.96
CA LEU A 201 19.95 2.44 -7.70
C LEU A 201 18.45 2.73 -7.85
N SER A 202 18.07 3.51 -8.86
CA SER A 202 16.65 3.86 -9.10
C SER A 202 15.77 2.61 -9.29
N ARG A 203 16.24 1.66 -10.10
CA ARG A 203 15.52 0.41 -10.36
C ARG A 203 15.48 -0.50 -9.12
N LEU A 204 16.61 -0.66 -8.45
CA LEU A 204 16.73 -1.48 -7.24
C LEU A 204 15.84 -0.94 -6.14
N PHE A 205 15.95 0.37 -5.85
CA PHE A 205 15.17 1.01 -4.80
C PHE A 205 13.67 0.90 -5.06
N ARG A 206 13.23 1.20 -6.30
CA ARG A 206 11.82 1.07 -6.69
C ARG A 206 11.33 -0.38 -6.64
N ARG A 207 12.16 -1.35 -7.01
CA ARG A 207 11.82 -2.78 -6.95
C ARG A 207 11.63 -3.24 -5.51
N VAL A 208 12.49 -2.78 -4.58
CA VAL A 208 12.46 -3.24 -3.18
C VAL A 208 11.46 -2.46 -2.34
N THR A 209 11.36 -1.12 -2.55
CA THR A 209 10.49 -0.24 -1.74
C THR A 209 9.16 0.09 -2.39
N GLY A 210 8.99 -0.21 -3.68
CA GLY A 210 7.79 0.13 -4.47
C GLY A 210 7.69 1.59 -4.89
N GLN A 211 8.52 2.48 -4.39
CA GLN A 211 8.46 3.92 -4.64
C GLN A 211 9.80 4.46 -5.16
N SER A 212 9.78 5.63 -5.77
CA SER A 212 11.03 6.28 -6.13
C SER A 212 11.73 6.84 -4.89
N ILE A 213 13.05 7.07 -4.99
CA ILE A 213 13.82 7.74 -3.92
C ILE A 213 13.27 9.12 -3.61
N VAL A 214 12.80 9.84 -4.63
CA VAL A 214 12.20 11.18 -4.48
C VAL A 214 10.89 11.10 -3.68
N ASP A 215 10.03 10.15 -4.00
CA ASP A 215 8.78 9.95 -3.28
C ASP A 215 9.04 9.53 -1.84
N TYR A 216 10.00 8.63 -1.62
CA TYR A 216 10.42 8.22 -0.28
C TYR A 216 10.87 9.41 0.58
N ILE A 217 11.75 10.25 0.05
CA ILE A 217 12.22 11.46 0.75
C ILE A 217 11.06 12.43 1.01
N ASN A 218 10.21 12.66 0.01
CA ASN A 218 9.06 13.54 0.16
C ASN A 218 8.10 13.03 1.24
N ASN A 219 7.82 11.74 1.30
CA ASN A 219 6.98 11.16 2.35
C ASN A 219 7.58 11.38 3.74
N ARG A 220 8.89 11.16 3.92
CA ARG A 220 9.58 11.44 5.19
C ARG A 220 9.52 12.92 5.61
N ARG A 221 9.65 13.83 4.62
CA ARG A 221 9.50 15.26 4.86
C ARG A 221 8.08 15.65 5.28
N ILE A 222 7.07 15.04 4.65
CA ILE A 222 5.67 15.27 5.00
C ILE A 222 5.35 14.72 6.40
N GLU A 223 5.82 13.54 6.76
CA GLU A 223 5.67 13.00 8.13
C GLU A 223 6.27 13.95 9.19
N ALA A 224 7.45 14.50 8.91
CA ALA A 224 8.06 15.49 9.79
C ALA A 224 7.27 16.81 9.82
N ALA A 225 6.74 17.24 8.68
CA ALA A 225 5.92 18.46 8.58
C ALA A 225 4.60 18.32 9.34
N GLN A 226 3.95 17.16 9.30
CA GLN A 226 2.73 16.89 10.08
C GLN A 226 2.99 17.15 11.57
N LYS A 227 4.05 16.54 12.12
CA LYS A 227 4.42 16.73 13.53
C LYS A 227 4.63 18.21 13.88
N LEU A 228 5.34 18.95 13.03
CA LEU A 228 5.55 20.38 13.24
C LEU A 228 4.25 21.21 13.15
N LEU A 229 3.36 20.85 12.22
CA LEU A 229 2.07 21.52 12.06
C LEU A 229 1.14 21.29 13.25
N GLU A 230 1.21 20.11 13.89
CA GLU A 230 0.41 19.72 15.05
C GLU A 230 0.94 20.32 16.36
N THR A 231 2.28 20.39 16.49
CA THR A 231 2.93 20.71 17.77
C THR A 231 3.44 22.14 17.86
N THR A 232 3.46 22.91 16.76
CA THR A 232 4.05 24.26 16.72
C THR A 232 3.18 25.29 15.99
N GLU A 233 3.45 26.57 16.26
CA GLU A 233 2.85 27.73 15.56
C GLU A 233 3.74 28.25 14.41
N LEU A 234 4.73 27.49 13.98
CA LEU A 234 5.64 27.89 12.91
C LEU A 234 4.88 28.24 11.62
N SER A 235 5.36 29.25 10.89
CA SER A 235 4.78 29.55 9.59
C SER A 235 4.89 28.39 8.62
N ILE A 236 3.98 28.29 7.66
CA ILE A 236 4.01 27.24 6.64
C ILE A 236 5.34 27.27 5.85
N GLY A 237 5.90 28.45 5.64
CA GLY A 237 7.22 28.63 5.02
C GLY A 237 8.35 28.04 5.87
N THR A 238 8.33 28.34 7.16
CA THR A 238 9.33 27.81 8.12
C THR A 238 9.23 26.29 8.26
N VAL A 239 8.02 25.73 8.30
CA VAL A 239 7.82 24.26 8.30
C VAL A 239 8.41 23.64 7.03
N ALA A 240 8.16 24.22 5.84
CA ALA A 240 8.72 23.76 4.59
C ALA A 240 10.27 23.74 4.63
N GLU A 241 10.87 24.82 5.11
CA GLU A 241 12.32 24.95 5.24
C GLU A 241 12.91 23.92 6.22
N GLN A 242 12.34 23.81 7.42
CA GLN A 242 12.81 22.88 8.45
C GLN A 242 12.67 21.41 8.04
N THR A 243 11.75 21.11 7.12
CA THR A 243 11.56 19.77 6.60
C THR A 243 12.31 19.49 5.28
N GLY A 244 13.10 20.45 4.80
CA GLY A 244 14.02 20.30 3.68
C GLY A 244 13.40 20.51 2.30
N PHE A 245 12.22 21.14 2.21
CA PHE A 245 11.68 21.54 0.90
C PHE A 245 12.36 22.79 0.39
N ALA A 246 12.67 22.80 -0.91
CA ALA A 246 13.35 23.92 -1.56
C ALA A 246 12.50 25.20 -1.63
N SER A 247 11.16 25.07 -1.57
CA SER A 247 10.24 26.19 -1.55
C SER A 247 8.91 25.82 -0.89
N ALA A 248 8.25 26.83 -0.31
CA ALA A 248 6.92 26.67 0.26
C ALA A 248 5.85 26.27 -0.80
N ALA A 249 6.05 26.65 -2.05
CA ALA A 249 5.15 26.27 -3.15
C ALA A 249 5.27 24.77 -3.45
N HIS A 250 6.49 24.25 -3.55
CA HIS A 250 6.76 22.81 -3.74
C HIS A 250 6.22 22.01 -2.54
N PHE A 251 6.49 22.47 -1.31
CA PHE A 251 5.94 21.86 -0.10
C PHE A 251 4.41 21.76 -0.14
N ARG A 252 3.69 22.88 -0.41
CA ARG A 252 2.22 22.86 -0.46
C ARG A 252 1.68 21.90 -1.49
N ARG A 253 2.32 21.80 -2.66
CA ARG A 253 1.93 20.85 -3.71
C ARG A 253 2.10 19.42 -3.22
N VAL A 254 3.30 19.04 -2.78
CA VAL A 254 3.59 17.68 -2.30
C VAL A 254 2.75 17.32 -1.07
N PHE A 255 2.60 18.26 -0.12
CA PHE A 255 1.77 18.05 1.06
C PHE A 255 0.32 17.72 0.65
N ARG A 256 -0.23 18.45 -0.33
CA ARG A 256 -1.58 18.20 -0.84
C ARG A 256 -1.66 16.89 -1.61
N GLU A 257 -0.65 16.53 -2.39
CA GLU A 257 -0.59 15.25 -3.09
C GLU A 257 -0.59 14.05 -2.13
N VAL A 258 0.17 14.16 -1.03
CA VAL A 258 0.31 13.08 -0.04
C VAL A 258 -0.86 13.07 0.95
N MET A 259 -1.25 14.25 1.47
CA MET A 259 -2.24 14.38 2.55
C MET A 259 -3.64 14.73 2.04
N GLY A 260 -3.77 15.06 0.74
CA GLY A 260 -4.98 15.48 0.06
C GLY A 260 -5.57 16.81 0.52
N THR A 261 -5.01 17.40 1.56
CA THR A 261 -5.41 18.73 2.07
C THR A 261 -4.21 19.65 2.17
N GLY A 262 -4.44 20.95 2.11
CA GLY A 262 -3.35 21.92 2.27
C GLY A 262 -2.82 21.98 3.71
N PRO A 263 -1.52 22.31 3.91
CA PRO A 263 -0.91 22.30 5.25
C PRO A 263 -1.59 23.25 6.24
N LEU A 264 -2.12 24.38 5.78
CA LEU A 264 -2.85 25.30 6.64
C LEU A 264 -4.21 24.74 7.09
N GLN A 265 -4.90 24.05 6.19
CA GLN A 265 -6.18 23.40 6.49
C GLN A 265 -5.96 22.20 7.41
N TYR A 266 -4.90 21.42 7.16
CA TYR A 266 -4.47 20.32 8.02
C TYR A 266 -4.26 20.79 9.45
N ARG A 267 -3.48 21.88 9.66
CA ARG A 267 -3.25 22.48 10.98
C ARG A 267 -4.56 22.85 11.68
N LYS A 268 -5.51 23.50 10.96
CA LYS A 268 -6.80 23.90 11.55
C LYS A 268 -7.65 22.72 12.01
N GLY A 269 -7.56 21.60 11.30
CA GLY A 269 -8.32 20.39 11.64
C GLY A 269 -7.71 19.56 12.79
N HIS A 270 -6.43 19.76 13.10
CA HIS A 270 -5.68 18.98 14.10
C HIS A 270 -5.22 19.82 15.30
N LYS A 271 -5.56 21.11 15.39
CA LYS A 271 -5.41 21.90 16.61
C LYS A 271 -6.44 21.42 17.63
N LYS A 272 -5.94 20.82 18.71
CA LYS A 272 -6.71 20.66 19.95
C LYS A 272 -6.83 21.99 20.66
#